data_80d69c187dfd820dbdd5a5152363454b
#
_entry.id   80d69c187dfd820dbdd5a5152363454b
#
_cell.length_a   1.000
_cell.length_b   1.000
_cell.length_c   1.000
_cell.angle_alpha   90.00
_cell.angle_beta   90.00
_cell.angle_gamma   90.00
#
_symmetry.space_group_name_H-M   'P 1'
#
loop_
_entity.id
_entity.type
_entity.pdbx_description
1 polymer ?
#
loop_
_entity_poly.entity_id
_entity_poly.type
_entity_poly.pdbx_seq_one_letter_code
_entity_poly.pdbx_strand_id
1 'polypeptide(L)'
;MKQINKSKNVIDVYSWATPNGHKVHIMLEECGYRLGKDWLAHPIDISAGDQFQKAFLKISPNNKIPALVDPNGPDGKPISIFESGAILLYLAAKTGKFLPKSTRGKYEVLQWLMFQMGGLGPLLGQNHHFRIYAPEKIEYAINRYTNEAKRLYGVLDTQLKDNPYIAGKEYSIADIAIFPWTRNWKNQGIDINEFPNFKRWFEKIGKRPAVIRGCEVLTALRKPLHDDKAREHLFGTTQYQRKK
;
A
#
# COMPACT_ATOMS: atom_id res chain seq x y z
N MET A 1 -16.30 17.01 12.04
CA MET A 1 -16.18 16.68 10.61
C MET A 1 -16.90 17.78 9.82
N LYS A 2 -16.16 18.60 9.06
CA LYS A 2 -16.77 19.58 8.14
C LYS A 2 -17.55 18.83 7.08
N GLN A 3 -18.76 19.30 6.76
CA GLN A 3 -19.58 18.77 5.67
C GLN A 3 -18.75 18.72 4.38
N ILE A 4 -18.63 17.53 3.81
CA ILE A 4 -17.95 17.29 2.54
C ILE A 4 -18.85 17.88 1.46
N ASN A 5 -18.36 18.92 0.82
CA ASN A 5 -19.01 19.53 -0.34
C ASN A 5 -19.01 18.45 -1.45
N LYS A 6 -20.18 17.86 -1.70
CA LYS A 6 -20.37 16.77 -2.68
C LYS A 6 -20.25 17.35 -4.11
N SER A 7 -19.04 17.56 -4.60
CA SER A 7 -18.84 17.56 -6.04
C SER A 7 -19.05 16.12 -6.51
N LYS A 8 -19.99 15.89 -7.41
CA LYS A 8 -20.50 14.55 -7.80
C LYS A 8 -19.47 13.57 -8.39
N ASN A 9 -18.19 13.94 -8.51
CA ASN A 9 -17.18 13.17 -9.25
C ASN A 9 -15.80 13.11 -8.59
N VAL A 10 -15.64 13.48 -7.31
CA VAL A 10 -14.34 13.44 -6.62
C VAL A 10 -14.22 12.16 -5.81
N ILE A 11 -13.16 11.41 -6.03
CA ILE A 11 -12.85 10.20 -5.28
C ILE A 11 -12.29 10.59 -3.90
N ASP A 12 -12.85 10.02 -2.83
CA ASP A 12 -12.35 10.20 -1.47
C ASP A 12 -11.47 9.00 -1.07
N VAL A 13 -10.22 9.26 -0.67
CA VAL A 13 -9.28 8.23 -0.19
C VAL A 13 -8.96 8.47 1.27
N TYR A 14 -9.36 7.54 2.12
CA TYR A 14 -9.10 7.54 3.56
C TYR A 14 -7.85 6.71 3.82
N SER A 15 -6.75 7.37 4.15
CA SER A 15 -5.43 6.71 4.21
C SER A 15 -4.45 7.40 5.16
N TRP A 16 -3.26 6.85 5.25
CA TRP A 16 -2.11 7.42 5.93
C TRP A 16 -0.84 7.22 5.11
N ALA A 17 0.23 7.98 5.40
CA ALA A 17 1.52 7.86 4.71
C ALA A 17 2.25 6.56 5.11
N THR A 18 1.71 5.42 4.66
CA THR A 18 2.23 4.06 4.87
C THR A 18 2.39 3.35 3.53
N PRO A 19 3.12 2.24 3.46
CA PRO A 19 3.25 1.49 2.22
C PRO A 19 1.91 1.14 1.56
N ASN A 20 0.89 0.77 2.35
CA ASN A 20 -0.42 0.42 1.79
C ASN A 20 -1.20 1.65 1.29
N GLY A 21 -1.13 2.80 1.99
CA GLY A 21 -1.72 4.06 1.52
C GLY A 21 -1.08 4.53 0.22
N HIS A 22 0.25 4.49 0.16
CA HIS A 22 1.00 4.90 -1.03
C HIS A 22 0.64 4.11 -2.29
N LYS A 23 0.24 2.83 -2.21
CA LYS A 23 -0.24 2.07 -3.37
C LYS A 23 -1.38 2.80 -4.08
N VAL A 24 -2.37 3.23 -3.32
CA VAL A 24 -3.57 3.90 -3.86
C VAL A 24 -3.23 5.30 -4.37
N HIS A 25 -2.41 6.04 -3.63
CA HIS A 25 -1.96 7.38 -4.04
C HIS A 25 -1.20 7.32 -5.36
N ILE A 26 -0.22 6.40 -5.48
CA ILE A 26 0.54 6.18 -6.72
C ILE A 26 -0.40 5.80 -7.87
N MET A 27 -1.34 4.89 -7.64
CA MET A 27 -2.29 4.46 -8.68
C MET A 27 -3.10 5.63 -9.23
N LEU A 28 -3.62 6.49 -8.36
CA LEU A 28 -4.39 7.66 -8.78
C LEU A 28 -3.54 8.65 -9.58
N GLU A 29 -2.32 8.95 -9.12
CA GLU A 29 -1.38 9.81 -9.82
C GLU A 29 -0.97 9.22 -11.19
N GLU A 30 -0.70 7.90 -11.27
CA GLU A 30 -0.39 7.20 -12.53
C GLU A 30 -1.58 7.18 -13.48
N CYS A 31 -2.81 7.12 -12.98
CA CYS A 31 -4.01 7.25 -13.80
C CYS A 31 -4.23 8.67 -14.33
N GLY A 32 -3.50 9.66 -13.80
CA GLY A 32 -3.61 11.07 -14.18
C GLY A 32 -4.67 11.85 -13.38
N TYR A 33 -5.17 11.27 -12.28
CA TYR A 33 -6.04 11.99 -11.35
C TYR A 33 -5.21 12.97 -10.52
N ARG A 34 -5.70 14.20 -10.34
CA ARG A 34 -5.01 15.28 -9.62
C ARG A 34 -5.52 15.38 -8.20
N LEU A 35 -4.61 15.32 -7.23
CA LEU A 35 -4.91 15.56 -5.81
C LEU A 35 -5.51 16.97 -5.63
N GLY A 36 -6.56 17.05 -4.81
CA GLY A 36 -7.28 18.29 -4.53
C GLY A 36 -8.34 18.67 -5.58
N LYS A 37 -8.38 17.98 -6.73
CA LYS A 37 -9.33 18.23 -7.82
C LYS A 37 -10.15 17.00 -8.19
N ASP A 38 -9.49 15.94 -8.58
CA ASP A 38 -10.12 14.71 -9.08
C ASP A 38 -10.26 13.67 -7.96
N TRP A 39 -9.42 13.80 -6.91
CA TRP A 39 -9.46 13.01 -5.70
C TRP A 39 -8.98 13.80 -4.47
N LEU A 40 -9.42 13.39 -3.27
CA LEU A 40 -9.04 13.96 -1.99
C LEU A 40 -8.41 12.88 -1.09
N ALA A 41 -7.34 13.25 -0.38
CA ALA A 41 -6.73 12.41 0.64
C ALA A 41 -7.22 12.84 2.02
N HIS A 42 -7.98 11.97 2.69
CA HIS A 42 -8.46 12.16 4.05
C HIS A 42 -7.52 11.42 5.02
N PRO A 43 -6.80 12.14 5.89
CA PRO A 43 -5.90 11.52 6.83
C PRO A 43 -6.67 10.69 7.86
N ILE A 44 -6.24 9.44 8.06
CA ILE A 44 -6.62 8.55 9.15
C ILE A 44 -5.35 8.31 9.96
N ASP A 45 -5.14 9.09 11.01
CA ASP A 45 -3.97 8.95 11.86
C ASP A 45 -4.08 7.66 12.69
N ILE A 46 -3.42 6.62 12.19
CA ILE A 46 -3.44 5.30 12.83
C ILE A 46 -2.72 5.30 14.19
N SER A 47 -1.85 6.26 14.44
CA SER A 47 -1.20 6.43 15.75
C SER A 47 -2.12 7.10 16.79
N ALA A 48 -3.10 7.89 16.32
CA ALA A 48 -4.13 8.49 17.17
C ALA A 48 -5.38 7.62 17.38
N GLY A 49 -5.48 6.48 16.65
CA GLY A 49 -6.61 5.57 16.77
C GLY A 49 -7.81 5.94 15.88
N ASP A 50 -7.63 6.79 14.86
CA ASP A 50 -8.71 7.22 13.96
C ASP A 50 -9.36 6.06 13.21
N GLN A 51 -8.60 4.97 12.97
CA GLN A 51 -9.10 3.76 12.31
C GLN A 51 -10.21 3.05 13.09
N PHE A 52 -10.39 3.36 14.37
CA PHE A 52 -11.44 2.78 15.22
C PHE A 52 -12.72 3.62 15.27
N GLN A 53 -12.75 4.78 14.64
CA GLN A 53 -13.94 5.64 14.61
C GLN A 53 -15.08 4.99 13.82
N LYS A 54 -16.32 5.06 14.34
CA LYS A 54 -17.51 4.48 13.72
C LYS A 54 -17.72 4.89 12.26
N ALA A 55 -17.37 6.14 11.92
CA ALA A 55 -17.47 6.64 10.57
C ALA A 55 -16.53 5.92 9.60
N PHE A 56 -15.29 5.64 10.04
CA PHE A 56 -14.32 4.91 9.22
C PHE A 56 -14.67 3.42 9.12
N LEU A 57 -15.14 2.80 10.20
CA LEU A 57 -15.56 1.39 10.22
C LEU A 57 -16.69 1.08 9.23
N LYS A 58 -17.53 2.07 8.87
CA LYS A 58 -18.58 1.90 7.85
C LYS A 58 -18.02 1.68 6.45
N ILE A 59 -16.82 2.19 6.16
CA ILE A 59 -16.17 2.08 4.85
C ILE A 59 -15.00 1.09 4.85
N SER A 60 -14.44 0.78 6.02
CA SER A 60 -13.40 -0.24 6.23
C SER A 60 -13.69 -1.06 7.48
N PRO A 61 -14.49 -2.13 7.37
CA PRO A 61 -14.89 -2.94 8.53
C PRO A 61 -13.71 -3.67 9.20
N ASN A 62 -12.58 -3.80 8.49
CA ASN A 62 -11.33 -4.35 9.01
C ASN A 62 -10.51 -3.32 9.83
N ASN A 63 -11.00 -2.07 10.01
CA ASN A 63 -10.28 -0.97 10.67
C ASN A 63 -8.83 -0.75 10.17
N LYS A 64 -8.58 -1.00 8.91
CA LYS A 64 -7.28 -0.79 8.25
C LYS A 64 -7.40 0.22 7.11
N ILE A 65 -6.38 1.03 6.94
CA ILE A 65 -6.20 1.89 5.77
C ILE A 65 -5.45 1.12 4.66
N PRO A 66 -5.63 1.52 3.42
CA PRO A 66 -6.53 2.54 2.88
C PRO A 66 -7.96 2.04 2.66
N ALA A 67 -8.90 2.98 2.57
CA ALA A 67 -10.22 2.77 2.00
C ALA A 67 -10.51 3.87 0.98
N LEU A 68 -11.32 3.56 -0.04
CA LEU A 68 -11.71 4.48 -1.10
C LEU A 68 -13.23 4.57 -1.16
N VAL A 69 -13.76 5.78 -1.35
CA VAL A 69 -15.17 6.02 -1.68
C VAL A 69 -15.22 6.75 -3.02
N ASP A 70 -15.85 6.11 -3.99
CA ASP A 70 -16.10 6.71 -5.31
C ASP A 70 -17.59 7.01 -5.44
N PRO A 71 -17.99 8.28 -5.53
CA PRO A 71 -19.39 8.66 -5.71
C PRO A 71 -19.95 8.27 -7.07
N ASN A 72 -19.08 8.06 -8.07
CA ASN A 72 -19.43 7.63 -9.42
C ASN A 72 -18.85 6.24 -9.72
N GLY A 73 -19.26 5.28 -8.94
CA GLY A 73 -18.90 3.88 -9.07
C GLY A 73 -19.65 3.16 -10.19
N PRO A 74 -19.62 1.81 -10.20
CA PRO A 74 -20.36 1.00 -11.17
C PRO A 74 -21.86 1.35 -11.17
N ASP A 75 -22.46 1.27 -12.34
CA ASP A 75 -23.89 1.59 -12.56
C ASP A 75 -24.29 3.00 -12.12
N GLY A 76 -23.33 3.93 -12.05
CA GLY A 76 -23.56 5.32 -11.62
C GLY A 76 -23.89 5.47 -10.15
N LYS A 77 -23.62 4.45 -9.32
CA LYS A 77 -23.90 4.45 -7.87
C LYS A 77 -22.60 4.57 -7.06
N PRO A 78 -22.64 5.22 -5.90
CA PRO A 78 -21.49 5.26 -5.01
C PRO A 78 -21.03 3.88 -4.59
N ILE A 79 -19.71 3.71 -4.47
CA ILE A 79 -19.09 2.48 -3.95
C ILE A 79 -18.03 2.82 -2.90
N SER A 80 -17.98 2.00 -1.84
CA SER A 80 -16.88 2.01 -0.86
C SER A 80 -16.07 0.74 -1.01
N ILE A 81 -14.74 0.87 -1.05
CA ILE A 81 -13.83 -0.27 -1.22
C ILE A 81 -12.72 -0.17 -0.19
N PHE A 82 -12.50 -1.21 0.57
CA PHE A 82 -11.32 -1.42 1.40
C PHE A 82 -10.45 -2.52 0.78
N GLU A 83 -9.26 -2.79 1.33
CA GLU A 83 -8.16 -3.58 0.77
C GLU A 83 -7.45 -2.87 -0.38
N SER A 84 -6.16 -2.55 -0.17
CA SER A 84 -5.37 -1.81 -1.16
C SER A 84 -5.29 -2.53 -2.51
N GLY A 85 -5.21 -3.87 -2.53
CA GLY A 85 -5.21 -4.66 -3.76
C GLY A 85 -6.54 -4.58 -4.52
N ALA A 86 -7.68 -4.62 -3.80
CA ALA A 86 -9.00 -4.47 -4.40
C ALA A 86 -9.20 -3.07 -4.97
N ILE A 87 -8.70 -2.04 -4.28
CA ILE A 87 -8.73 -0.65 -4.77
C ILE A 87 -7.91 -0.51 -6.06
N LEU A 88 -6.72 -1.13 -6.13
CA LEU A 88 -5.91 -1.13 -7.36
C LEU A 88 -6.65 -1.79 -8.53
N LEU A 89 -7.28 -2.93 -8.31
CA LEU A 89 -8.09 -3.63 -9.32
C LEU A 89 -9.27 -2.78 -9.78
N TYR A 90 -9.98 -2.15 -8.85
CA TYR A 90 -11.09 -1.26 -9.15
C TYR A 90 -10.66 -0.08 -10.03
N LEU A 91 -9.58 0.61 -9.64
CA LEU A 91 -9.06 1.75 -10.40
C LEU A 91 -8.53 1.33 -11.77
N ALA A 92 -7.91 0.15 -11.87
CA ALA A 92 -7.47 -0.40 -13.15
C ALA A 92 -8.66 -0.69 -14.08
N ALA A 93 -9.73 -1.29 -13.55
CA ALA A 93 -10.96 -1.54 -14.31
C ALA A 93 -11.65 -0.23 -14.72
N LYS A 94 -11.76 0.74 -13.81
CA LYS A 94 -12.39 2.05 -14.06
C LYS A 94 -11.65 2.85 -15.15
N THR A 95 -10.32 2.79 -15.16
CA THR A 95 -9.48 3.61 -16.05
C THR A 95 -9.00 2.88 -17.30
N GLY A 96 -9.10 1.55 -17.33
CA GLY A 96 -8.53 0.71 -18.39
C GLY A 96 -7.00 0.69 -18.40
N LYS A 97 -6.31 1.09 -17.31
CA LYS A 97 -4.85 1.22 -17.23
C LYS A 97 -4.24 0.20 -16.27
N PHE A 98 -2.97 -0.17 -16.53
CA PHE A 98 -2.10 -0.98 -15.63
C PHE A 98 -2.59 -2.41 -15.34
N LEU A 99 -3.58 -2.89 -16.09
CA LEU A 99 -4.03 -4.28 -16.08
C LEU A 99 -4.36 -4.70 -17.52
N PRO A 100 -3.68 -5.72 -18.08
CA PRO A 100 -3.95 -6.21 -19.44
C PRO A 100 -5.39 -6.67 -19.62
N LYS A 101 -5.95 -6.43 -20.81
CA LYS A 101 -7.31 -6.89 -21.16
C LYS A 101 -7.37 -8.38 -21.48
N SER A 102 -6.27 -8.97 -21.97
CA SER A 102 -6.23 -10.40 -22.28
C SER A 102 -6.28 -11.24 -21.00
N THR A 103 -6.98 -12.36 -21.02
CA THR A 103 -7.10 -13.26 -19.87
C THR A 103 -5.72 -13.70 -19.37
N ARG A 104 -4.81 -14.12 -20.26
CA ARG A 104 -3.44 -14.51 -19.90
C ARG A 104 -2.72 -13.38 -19.18
N GLY A 105 -2.59 -12.21 -19.79
CA GLY A 105 -1.86 -11.08 -19.20
C GLY A 105 -2.49 -10.60 -17.90
N LYS A 106 -3.83 -10.65 -17.78
CA LYS A 106 -4.51 -10.34 -16.52
C LYS A 106 -4.04 -11.26 -15.39
N TYR A 107 -4.00 -12.58 -15.62
CA TYR A 107 -3.57 -13.52 -14.57
C TYR A 107 -2.07 -13.46 -14.29
N GLU A 108 -1.25 -13.11 -15.28
CA GLU A 108 0.18 -12.81 -15.06
C GLU A 108 0.38 -11.63 -14.09
N VAL A 109 -0.45 -10.58 -14.16
CA VAL A 109 -0.43 -9.47 -13.21
C VAL A 109 -1.04 -9.88 -11.86
N LEU A 110 -2.17 -10.59 -11.87
CA LEU A 110 -2.89 -10.96 -10.64
C LEU A 110 -2.07 -11.86 -9.72
N GLN A 111 -1.30 -12.83 -10.24
CA GLN A 111 -0.45 -13.68 -9.39
C GLN A 111 0.58 -12.85 -8.61
N TRP A 112 1.18 -11.82 -9.24
CA TRP A 112 2.13 -10.94 -8.58
C TRP A 112 1.46 -9.94 -7.63
N LEU A 113 0.24 -9.51 -7.95
CA LEU A 113 -0.57 -8.74 -7.00
C LEU A 113 -0.88 -9.58 -5.76
N MET A 114 -1.30 -10.84 -5.93
CA MET A 114 -1.59 -11.74 -4.80
C MET A 114 -0.31 -12.12 -4.04
N PHE A 115 0.82 -12.31 -4.71
CA PHE A 115 2.13 -12.48 -4.07
C PHE A 115 2.45 -11.32 -3.13
N GLN A 116 2.16 -10.09 -3.56
CA GLN A 116 2.34 -8.91 -2.71
C GLN A 116 1.35 -8.90 -1.54
N MET A 117 0.05 -9.13 -1.79
CA MET A 117 -0.99 -8.98 -0.79
C MET A 117 -0.98 -10.11 0.26
N GLY A 118 -0.71 -11.34 -0.16
CA GLY A 118 -0.69 -12.51 0.72
C GLY A 118 0.67 -12.85 1.32
N GLY A 119 1.76 -12.37 0.74
CA GLY A 119 3.13 -12.74 1.13
C GLY A 119 4.01 -11.53 1.43
N LEU A 120 4.47 -10.84 0.39
CA LEU A 120 5.51 -9.82 0.51
C LEU A 120 5.15 -8.72 1.53
N GLY A 121 4.00 -8.08 1.39
CA GLY A 121 3.58 -6.99 2.27
C GLY A 121 3.45 -7.44 3.73
N PRO A 122 2.67 -8.49 4.05
CA PRO A 122 2.53 -9.01 5.40
C PRO A 122 3.86 -9.42 6.04
N LEU A 123 4.72 -10.15 5.32
CA LEU A 123 5.98 -10.66 5.87
C LEU A 123 7.03 -9.57 6.04
N LEU A 124 7.12 -8.60 5.10
CA LEU A 124 7.94 -7.40 5.31
C LEU A 124 7.41 -6.54 6.46
N GLY A 125 6.11 -6.52 6.68
CA GLY A 125 5.48 -5.86 7.83
C GLY A 125 5.88 -6.49 9.16
N GLN A 126 5.86 -7.82 9.26
CA GLN A 126 6.31 -8.54 10.45
C GLN A 126 7.83 -8.37 10.66
N ASN A 127 8.62 -8.45 9.60
CA ASN A 127 10.05 -8.20 9.69
C ASN A 127 10.33 -6.80 10.25
N HIS A 128 9.67 -5.77 9.72
CA HIS A 128 9.80 -4.40 10.19
C HIS A 128 9.36 -4.27 11.66
N HIS A 129 8.26 -4.94 12.06
CA HIS A 129 7.76 -4.93 13.42
C HIS A 129 8.80 -5.46 14.40
N PHE A 130 9.30 -6.68 14.21
CA PHE A 130 10.25 -7.29 15.13
C PHE A 130 11.63 -6.63 15.13
N ARG A 131 12.04 -5.99 14.04
CA ARG A 131 13.31 -5.25 13.98
C ARG A 131 13.24 -3.87 14.63
N ILE A 132 12.09 -3.16 14.49
CA ILE A 132 12.00 -1.74 14.80
C ILE A 132 11.01 -1.43 15.94
N TYR A 133 9.82 -2.07 15.94
CA TYR A 133 8.71 -1.66 16.80
C TYR A 133 8.48 -2.54 18.02
N ALA A 134 8.83 -3.83 17.95
CA ALA A 134 8.63 -4.75 19.05
C ALA A 134 9.30 -4.24 20.33
N PRO A 135 8.63 -4.32 21.50
CA PRO A 135 9.18 -3.84 22.78
C PRO A 135 10.38 -4.67 23.22
N GLU A 136 10.43 -5.92 22.79
CA GLU A 136 11.51 -6.87 23.09
C GLU A 136 12.24 -7.29 21.82
N LYS A 137 13.55 -7.52 21.93
CA LYS A 137 14.37 -8.09 20.85
C LYS A 137 14.28 -9.60 20.89
N ILE A 138 13.43 -10.17 20.04
CA ILE A 138 13.26 -11.63 19.88
C ILE A 138 14.10 -12.07 18.69
N GLU A 139 15.32 -12.52 18.94
CA GLU A 139 16.28 -12.87 17.88
C GLU A 139 15.75 -13.92 16.91
N TYR A 140 15.05 -14.93 17.40
CA TYR A 140 14.43 -15.94 16.54
C TYR A 140 13.44 -15.31 15.53
N ALA A 141 12.56 -14.40 15.98
CA ALA A 141 11.60 -13.73 15.12
C ALA A 141 12.31 -12.81 14.11
N ILE A 142 13.30 -12.03 14.58
CA ILE A 142 14.11 -11.16 13.72
C ILE A 142 14.78 -11.96 12.61
N ASN A 143 15.46 -13.05 12.97
CA ASN A 143 16.17 -13.90 12.01
C ASN A 143 15.22 -14.59 11.04
N ARG A 144 14.11 -15.15 11.53
CA ARG A 144 13.11 -15.81 10.70
C ARG A 144 12.53 -14.87 9.65
N TYR A 145 12.07 -13.68 10.06
CA TYR A 145 11.45 -12.74 9.14
C TYR A 145 12.46 -12.03 8.24
N THR A 146 13.70 -11.83 8.69
CA THR A 146 14.76 -11.29 7.83
C THR A 146 15.13 -12.28 6.73
N ASN A 147 15.27 -13.57 7.07
CA ASN A 147 15.55 -14.62 6.09
C ASN A 147 14.41 -14.76 5.07
N GLU A 148 13.16 -14.69 5.53
CA GLU A 148 12.01 -14.72 4.64
C GLU A 148 11.94 -13.47 3.75
N ALA A 149 12.26 -12.29 4.30
CA ALA A 149 12.39 -11.07 3.49
C ALA A 149 13.44 -11.24 2.38
N LYS A 150 14.64 -11.73 2.72
CA LYS A 150 15.70 -12.02 1.73
C LYS A 150 15.23 -13.00 0.65
N ARG A 151 14.53 -14.07 1.03
CA ARG A 151 13.96 -15.03 0.07
C ARG A 151 12.98 -14.33 -0.91
N LEU A 152 12.09 -13.49 -0.39
CA LEU A 152 11.11 -12.77 -1.20
C LEU A 152 11.76 -11.75 -2.16
N TYR A 153 12.80 -11.03 -1.70
CA TYR A 153 13.60 -10.18 -2.58
C TYR A 153 14.33 -11.00 -3.66
N GLY A 154 14.82 -12.19 -3.33
CA GLY A 154 15.42 -13.13 -4.31
C GLY A 154 14.42 -13.59 -5.38
N VAL A 155 13.15 -13.85 -5.01
CA VAL A 155 12.07 -14.15 -5.97
C VAL A 155 11.85 -12.98 -6.92
N LEU A 156 11.80 -11.75 -6.41
CA LEU A 156 11.65 -10.55 -7.24
C LEU A 156 12.87 -10.34 -8.15
N ASP A 157 14.08 -10.52 -7.63
CA ASP A 157 15.31 -10.38 -8.41
C ASP A 157 15.39 -11.37 -9.56
N THR A 158 15.05 -12.65 -9.30
CA THR A 158 14.99 -13.70 -10.31
C THR A 158 13.98 -13.35 -11.40
N GLN A 159 12.77 -12.93 -11.03
CA GLN A 159 11.73 -12.52 -11.98
C GLN A 159 12.17 -11.34 -12.86
N LEU A 160 12.86 -10.39 -12.26
CA LEU A 160 13.31 -9.17 -12.93
C LEU A 160 14.57 -9.36 -13.79
N LYS A 161 15.22 -10.54 -13.75
CA LYS A 161 16.38 -10.84 -14.59
C LYS A 161 16.05 -10.64 -16.08
N ASP A 162 14.93 -11.20 -16.52
CA ASP A 162 14.53 -11.19 -17.92
C ASP A 162 13.33 -10.25 -18.20
N ASN A 163 12.86 -9.54 -17.17
CA ASN A 163 11.69 -8.69 -17.26
C ASN A 163 11.99 -7.25 -16.79
N PRO A 164 11.54 -6.23 -17.54
CA PRO A 164 11.68 -4.83 -17.13
C PRO A 164 10.73 -4.42 -16.00
N TYR A 165 9.65 -5.19 -15.75
CA TYR A 165 8.64 -4.99 -14.70
C TYR A 165 8.23 -6.33 -14.09
N ILE A 166 7.57 -6.28 -12.93
CA ILE A 166 7.26 -7.47 -12.13
C ILE A 166 6.41 -8.51 -12.92
N ALA A 167 5.40 -8.06 -13.64
CA ALA A 167 4.52 -8.96 -14.39
C ALA A 167 4.93 -9.14 -15.86
N GLY A 168 6.14 -8.72 -16.26
CA GLY A 168 6.66 -8.89 -17.62
C GLY A 168 7.07 -7.58 -18.27
N LYS A 169 6.57 -7.32 -19.50
CA LYS A 169 7.06 -6.22 -20.36
C LYS A 169 6.48 -4.84 -19.97
N GLU A 170 5.32 -4.81 -19.33
CA GLU A 170 4.59 -3.56 -19.09
C GLU A 170 4.45 -3.27 -17.59
N TYR A 171 4.52 -1.98 -17.24
CA TYR A 171 4.23 -1.48 -15.89
C TYR A 171 2.77 -1.73 -15.52
N SER A 172 2.54 -2.28 -14.33
CA SER A 172 1.22 -2.76 -13.93
C SER A 172 0.92 -2.48 -12.45
N ILE A 173 -0.31 -2.82 -12.04
CA ILE A 173 -0.71 -2.76 -10.62
C ILE A 173 0.14 -3.66 -9.71
N ALA A 174 0.84 -4.65 -10.25
CA ALA A 174 1.80 -5.46 -9.48
C ALA A 174 3.00 -4.62 -9.04
N ASP A 175 3.57 -3.81 -9.93
CA ASP A 175 4.67 -2.89 -9.63
C ASP A 175 4.21 -1.82 -8.62
N ILE A 176 3.03 -1.24 -8.84
CA ILE A 176 2.43 -0.24 -7.95
C ILE A 176 2.22 -0.79 -6.54
N ALA A 177 1.83 -2.05 -6.43
CA ALA A 177 1.59 -2.72 -5.15
C ALA A 177 2.89 -3.04 -4.40
N ILE A 178 3.94 -3.48 -5.11
CA ILE A 178 5.19 -3.98 -4.53
C ILE A 178 6.11 -2.82 -4.11
N PHE A 179 6.23 -1.79 -4.95
CA PHE A 179 7.21 -0.71 -4.76
C PHE A 179 7.14 -0.04 -3.38
N PRO A 180 5.98 0.37 -2.84
CA PRO A 180 5.94 1.09 -1.56
C PRO A 180 6.49 0.28 -0.37
N TRP A 181 6.27 -1.03 -0.37
CA TRP A 181 6.76 -1.90 0.69
C TRP A 181 8.28 -2.09 0.64
N THR A 182 8.86 -2.10 -0.54
CA THR A 182 10.30 -2.28 -0.73
C THR A 182 11.11 -1.00 -0.51
N ARG A 183 10.48 0.17 -0.38
CA ARG A 183 11.19 1.43 -0.03
C ARG A 183 11.89 1.40 1.32
N ASN A 184 11.46 0.54 2.24
CA ASN A 184 12.03 0.43 3.58
C ASN A 184 13.07 -0.70 3.70
N TRP A 185 13.68 -1.11 2.60
CA TRP A 185 14.62 -2.23 2.55
C TRP A 185 15.72 -2.17 3.62
N LYS A 186 16.29 -0.98 3.91
CA LYS A 186 17.29 -0.80 4.98
C LYS A 186 16.77 -1.22 6.35
N ASN A 187 15.59 -0.75 6.73
CA ASN A 187 14.96 -1.08 8.00
C ASN A 187 14.52 -2.56 8.08
N GLN A 188 14.36 -3.19 6.93
CA GLN A 188 14.09 -4.62 6.81
C GLN A 188 15.36 -5.48 6.90
N GLY A 189 16.55 -4.85 7.01
CA GLY A 189 17.83 -5.55 7.07
C GLY A 189 18.26 -6.18 5.75
N ILE A 190 17.84 -5.58 4.65
CA ILE A 190 18.17 -6.02 3.30
C ILE A 190 19.27 -5.12 2.74
N ASP A 191 20.29 -5.70 2.14
CA ASP A 191 21.19 -4.97 1.24
C ASP A 191 20.67 -5.13 -0.19
N ILE A 192 20.20 -4.04 -0.77
CA ILE A 192 19.64 -4.02 -2.13
C ILE A 192 20.71 -4.38 -3.19
N ASN A 193 22.01 -4.28 -2.87
CA ASN A 193 23.09 -4.63 -3.78
C ASN A 193 23.22 -6.16 -3.96
N GLU A 194 22.71 -6.96 -3.03
CA GLU A 194 22.61 -8.43 -3.17
C GLU A 194 21.60 -8.82 -4.28
N PHE A 195 20.75 -7.88 -4.76
CA PHE A 195 19.64 -8.10 -5.69
C PHE A 195 19.71 -7.13 -6.88
N PRO A 196 20.64 -7.30 -7.82
CA PRO A 196 20.94 -6.30 -8.85
C PRO A 196 19.79 -6.03 -9.83
N ASN A 197 18.99 -7.06 -10.19
CA ASN A 197 17.85 -6.90 -11.09
C ASN A 197 16.70 -6.16 -10.38
N PHE A 198 16.46 -6.51 -9.11
CA PHE A 198 15.52 -5.79 -8.27
C PHE A 198 15.96 -4.34 -8.08
N LYS A 199 17.23 -4.06 -7.80
CA LYS A 199 17.78 -2.71 -7.66
C LYS A 199 17.53 -1.88 -8.91
N ARG A 200 17.82 -2.41 -10.09
CA ARG A 200 17.55 -1.76 -11.39
C ARG A 200 16.06 -1.36 -11.51
N TRP A 201 15.15 -2.29 -11.21
CA TRP A 201 13.71 -2.04 -11.22
C TRP A 201 13.31 -0.99 -10.19
N PHE A 202 13.78 -1.11 -8.95
CA PHE A 202 13.47 -0.22 -7.85
C PHE A 202 13.85 1.24 -8.18
N GLU A 203 15.05 1.45 -8.72
CA GLU A 203 15.51 2.77 -9.14
C GLU A 203 14.69 3.31 -10.32
N LYS A 204 14.32 2.46 -11.27
CA LYS A 204 13.47 2.82 -12.41
C LYS A 204 12.09 3.29 -11.95
N ILE A 205 11.44 2.52 -11.07
CA ILE A 205 10.10 2.86 -10.56
C ILE A 205 10.16 4.14 -9.70
N GLY A 206 11.17 4.27 -8.85
CA GLY A 206 11.34 5.43 -7.97
C GLY A 206 11.54 6.76 -8.69
N LYS A 207 11.97 6.75 -9.97
CA LYS A 207 12.12 7.95 -10.81
C LYS A 207 10.84 8.39 -11.52
N ARG A 208 9.76 7.61 -11.45
CA ARG A 208 8.49 7.98 -12.09
C ARG A 208 7.85 9.18 -11.38
N PRO A 209 7.49 10.25 -12.09
CA PRO A 209 6.93 11.46 -11.44
C PRO A 209 5.66 11.19 -10.62
N ALA A 210 4.78 10.31 -11.11
CA ALA A 210 3.57 9.92 -10.40
C ALA A 210 3.86 9.12 -9.12
N VAL A 211 4.89 8.27 -9.15
CA VAL A 211 5.35 7.53 -7.96
C VAL A 211 5.91 8.49 -6.91
N ILE A 212 6.70 9.47 -7.31
CA ILE A 212 7.23 10.50 -6.41
C ILE A 212 6.08 11.24 -5.73
N ARG A 213 5.15 11.83 -6.50
CA ARG A 213 3.99 12.56 -5.95
C ARG A 213 3.13 11.68 -5.06
N GLY A 214 2.82 10.45 -5.50
CA GLY A 214 2.01 9.52 -4.70
C GLY A 214 2.65 9.13 -3.37
N CYS A 215 3.99 9.07 -3.31
CA CYS A 215 4.73 8.81 -2.07
C CYS A 215 4.81 10.03 -1.13
N GLU A 216 4.57 11.24 -1.62
CA GLU A 216 4.58 12.47 -0.82
C GLU A 216 3.24 12.73 -0.11
N VAL A 217 2.15 12.15 -0.62
CA VAL A 217 0.79 12.37 -0.07
C VAL A 217 0.75 12.02 1.42
N LEU A 218 0.26 12.95 2.23
CA LEU A 218 0.14 12.90 3.70
C LEU A 218 1.47 12.73 4.46
N THR A 219 2.61 12.71 3.80
CA THR A 219 3.92 12.48 4.47
C THR A 219 4.25 13.58 5.47
N ALA A 220 3.90 14.83 5.18
CA ALA A 220 4.12 15.95 6.09
C ALA A 220 3.33 15.86 7.42
N LEU A 221 2.28 15.06 7.45
CA LEU A 221 1.46 14.84 8.66
C LEU A 221 2.01 13.71 9.56
N ARG A 222 2.96 12.91 9.03
CA ARG A 222 3.49 11.75 9.75
C ARG A 222 4.41 12.20 10.87
N LYS A 223 4.10 11.75 12.10
CA LYS A 223 4.94 11.94 13.28
C LYS A 223 5.77 10.68 13.56
N PRO A 224 6.97 10.82 14.12
CA PRO A 224 7.72 9.69 14.64
C PRO A 224 6.92 8.94 15.73
N LEU A 225 7.04 7.61 15.74
CA LEU A 225 6.39 6.75 16.75
C LEU A 225 7.25 6.72 18.02
N HIS A 226 7.12 7.75 18.86
CA HIS A 226 7.89 7.86 20.12
C HIS A 226 7.05 7.69 21.37
N ASP A 227 5.73 7.50 21.22
CA ASP A 227 4.77 7.58 22.32
C ASP A 227 4.10 6.20 22.51
N ASP A 228 3.97 5.78 23.78
CA ASP A 228 3.40 4.50 24.17
C ASP A 228 1.92 4.38 23.76
N LYS A 229 1.20 5.49 23.70
CA LYS A 229 -0.19 5.53 23.24
C LYS A 229 -0.31 5.20 21.77
N ALA A 230 0.61 5.70 20.95
CA ALA A 230 0.67 5.35 19.52
C ALA A 230 1.00 3.86 19.32
N ARG A 231 1.89 3.31 20.16
CA ARG A 231 2.21 1.87 20.14
C ARG A 231 0.99 1.03 20.53
N GLU A 232 0.23 1.44 21.56
CA GLU A 232 -1.00 0.77 21.97
C GLU A 232 -2.03 0.75 20.83
N HIS A 233 -2.23 1.88 20.13
CA HIS A 233 -3.16 1.95 18.99
C HIS A 233 -2.72 1.11 17.79
N LEU A 234 -1.41 0.93 17.57
CA LEU A 234 -0.89 0.21 16.43
C LEU A 234 -0.70 -1.29 16.68
N PHE A 235 -0.30 -1.67 17.90
CA PHE A 235 0.17 -3.01 18.21
C PHE A 235 -0.42 -3.61 19.48
N GLY A 236 -1.09 -2.79 20.32
CA GLY A 236 -1.61 -3.19 21.61
C GLY A 236 -3.02 -3.77 21.56
N THR A 237 -3.62 -3.90 22.75
CA THR A 237 -4.92 -4.54 22.96
C THR A 237 -6.07 -3.83 22.28
N THR A 238 -5.96 -2.52 22.01
CA THR A 238 -6.94 -1.72 21.27
C THR A 238 -7.25 -2.32 19.87
N GLN A 239 -6.29 -3.01 19.24
CA GLN A 239 -6.48 -3.69 17.96
C GLN A 239 -7.49 -4.83 18.03
N TYR A 240 -7.66 -5.44 19.20
CA TYR A 240 -8.46 -6.65 19.40
C TYR A 240 -9.80 -6.38 20.08
N GLN A 241 -10.00 -5.16 20.59
CA GLN A 241 -11.26 -4.76 21.23
C GLN A 241 -12.32 -4.50 20.16
N ARG A 242 -13.28 -5.41 19.99
CA ARG A 242 -14.48 -5.13 19.22
C ARG A 242 -15.32 -4.11 19.99
N LYS A 243 -15.32 -2.85 19.57
CA LYS A 243 -16.28 -1.88 20.09
C LYS A 243 -17.67 -2.28 19.60
N LYS A 244 -18.50 -2.73 20.53
CA LYS A 244 -19.94 -3.00 20.31
C LYS A 244 -20.69 -1.74 19.89
#